data_000d8a90536de6e0e45341b131db45ef
#
_entry.id   000d8a90536de6e0e45341b131db45ef
#
_cell.length_a   1.000
_cell.length_b   1.000
_cell.length_c   1.000
_cell.angle_alpha   90.00
_cell.angle_beta   90.00
_cell.angle_gamma   90.00
#
_symmetry.space_group_name_H-M   'P 1'
#
loop_
_entity.id
_entity.type
_entity.pdbx_description
1 polymer ?
#
loop_
_entity_poly.entity_id
_entity_poly.type
_entity_poly.pdbx_seq_one_letter_code
_entity_poly.pdbx_strand_id
1 'polypeptide(L)'
;ALPIYFKTNSNIPIEKFAIAINSRLKKSIIIKKAEEVPERFHSRYNCKKKTYRYIINNSDMGSAIYRNLEYNIKMPLNLENMKKASKYFEGEHDFSAFKASGTSSKSSVRTIYSADVKKENERIIIELTGNGFLYNMVRIISGTLVEVGLGKIRPEEIEDIIDSKNRQMAGKTLPPYGLYLVEVNYN
;
A
#
# COMPACT_ATOMS: atom_id res chain seq x y z
N ALA A 1 1.67 -9.55 3.08
CA ALA A 1 0.83 -10.77 3.09
C ALA A 1 -0.16 -10.75 1.94
N LEU A 2 -0.37 -11.87 1.28
CA LEU A 2 -1.36 -12.04 0.22
C LEU A 2 -2.25 -13.24 0.59
N PRO A 3 -3.44 -13.03 1.16
CA PRO A 3 -4.35 -14.11 1.47
C PRO A 3 -4.94 -14.70 0.18
N ILE A 4 -4.88 -16.01 0.08
CA ILE A 4 -5.43 -16.80 -1.03
C ILE A 4 -6.43 -17.79 -0.43
N TYR A 5 -7.59 -17.96 -1.06
CA TYR A 5 -8.53 -19.02 -0.69
C TYR A 5 -8.80 -19.93 -1.87
N PHE A 6 -9.06 -21.20 -1.58
CA PHE A 6 -9.42 -22.20 -2.56
C PHE A 6 -10.25 -23.31 -1.90
N LYS A 7 -10.99 -24.06 -2.72
CA LYS A 7 -11.71 -25.26 -2.27
C LYS A 7 -10.88 -26.50 -2.58
N THR A 8 -10.89 -27.46 -1.68
CA THR A 8 -10.18 -28.73 -1.85
C THR A 8 -10.93 -29.89 -1.17
N ASN A 9 -10.82 -31.07 -1.74
CA ASN A 9 -11.29 -32.33 -1.17
C ASN A 9 -10.10 -33.20 -0.65
N SER A 10 -8.94 -32.56 -0.45
CA SER A 10 -7.73 -33.24 0.04
C SER A 10 -7.89 -33.68 1.49
N ASN A 11 -7.43 -34.88 1.80
CA ASN A 11 -7.36 -35.43 3.16
C ASN A 11 -6.09 -34.98 3.92
N ILE A 12 -5.30 -34.05 3.36
CA ILE A 12 -4.11 -33.53 4.05
C ILE A 12 -4.56 -32.72 5.29
N PRO A 13 -4.03 -33.03 6.49
CA PRO A 13 -4.32 -32.24 7.68
C PRO A 13 -3.97 -30.77 7.48
N ILE A 14 -4.81 -29.84 7.98
CA ILE A 14 -4.71 -28.42 7.71
C ILE A 14 -3.32 -27.84 8.06
N GLU A 15 -2.72 -28.29 9.15
CA GLU A 15 -1.39 -27.88 9.61
C GLU A 15 -0.27 -28.28 8.65
N LYS A 16 -0.50 -29.28 7.79
CA LYS A 16 0.47 -29.76 6.79
C LYS A 16 0.33 -29.07 5.42
N PHE A 17 -0.77 -28.35 5.18
CA PHE A 17 -0.99 -27.68 3.89
C PHE A 17 0.14 -26.70 3.53
N ALA A 18 0.56 -25.86 4.47
CA ALA A 18 1.64 -24.90 4.23
C ALA A 18 2.93 -25.61 3.79
N ILE A 19 3.29 -26.72 4.45
CA ILE A 19 4.49 -27.52 4.14
C ILE A 19 4.33 -28.17 2.75
N ALA A 20 3.20 -28.81 2.51
CA ALA A 20 2.92 -29.49 1.24
C ALA A 20 2.95 -28.53 0.04
N ILE A 21 2.37 -27.34 0.18
CA ILE A 21 2.39 -26.32 -0.89
C ILE A 21 3.81 -25.76 -1.07
N ASN A 22 4.51 -25.43 0.02
CA ASN A 22 5.87 -24.87 -0.04
C ASN A 22 6.87 -25.83 -0.70
N SER A 23 6.67 -27.15 -0.61
CA SER A 23 7.54 -28.13 -1.27
C SER A 23 7.51 -28.04 -2.81
N ARG A 24 6.48 -27.40 -3.38
CA ARG A 24 6.27 -27.23 -4.83
C ARG A 24 6.47 -25.78 -5.31
N LEU A 25 6.53 -24.83 -4.38
CA LEU A 25 6.68 -23.41 -4.73
C LEU A 25 8.14 -23.03 -4.96
N LYS A 26 8.34 -22.01 -5.79
CA LYS A 26 9.65 -21.34 -5.92
C LYS A 26 10.01 -20.67 -4.57
N LYS A 27 11.30 -20.60 -4.23
CA LYS A 27 11.81 -20.00 -2.97
C LYS A 27 11.40 -18.53 -2.75
N SER A 28 10.96 -17.83 -3.80
CA SER A 28 10.45 -16.45 -3.72
C SER A 28 9.02 -16.36 -3.16
N ILE A 29 8.32 -17.48 -2.97
CA ILE A 29 6.97 -17.56 -2.44
C ILE A 29 6.97 -18.52 -1.26
N ILE A 30 6.47 -18.08 -0.11
CA ILE A 30 6.38 -18.89 1.10
C ILE A 30 4.99 -18.75 1.71
N ILE A 31 4.30 -19.89 1.86
CA ILE A 31 3.04 -19.98 2.61
C ILE A 31 3.38 -20.02 4.10
N LYS A 32 2.89 -19.07 4.86
CA LYS A 32 3.16 -18.95 6.30
C LYS A 32 2.16 -19.76 7.14
N LYS A 33 0.90 -19.81 6.71
CA LYS A 33 -0.19 -20.42 7.44
C LYS A 33 -1.27 -20.89 6.46
N ALA A 34 -1.95 -21.96 6.81
CA ALA A 34 -3.20 -22.38 6.21
C ALA A 34 -4.25 -22.55 7.32
N GLU A 35 -5.50 -22.22 7.04
CA GLU A 35 -6.62 -22.37 7.97
C GLU A 35 -7.92 -22.60 7.21
N GLU A 36 -8.84 -23.30 7.83
CA GLU A 36 -10.18 -23.48 7.30
C GLU A 36 -11.01 -22.22 7.52
N VAL A 37 -11.83 -21.90 6.54
CA VAL A 37 -12.73 -20.74 6.58
C VAL A 37 -14.12 -21.18 6.13
N PRO A 38 -15.20 -20.50 6.55
CA PRO A 38 -16.54 -20.79 6.07
C PRO A 38 -16.63 -20.76 4.54
N GLU A 39 -17.49 -21.57 3.95
CA GLU A 39 -17.62 -21.70 2.49
C GLU A 39 -17.93 -20.37 1.80
N ARG A 40 -18.66 -19.48 2.46
CA ARG A 40 -18.99 -18.12 1.99
C ARG A 40 -17.82 -17.13 2.06
N PHE A 41 -16.67 -17.54 2.61
CA PHE A 41 -15.51 -16.65 2.76
C PHE A 41 -14.90 -16.32 1.39
N HIS A 42 -14.54 -15.04 1.22
CA HIS A 42 -13.82 -14.57 0.05
C HIS A 42 -12.71 -13.61 0.48
N SER A 43 -11.44 -13.98 0.23
CA SER A 43 -10.25 -13.25 0.69
C SER A 43 -10.20 -11.77 0.27
N ARG A 44 -10.86 -11.39 -0.82
CA ARG A 44 -10.90 -9.99 -1.29
C ARG A 44 -12.11 -9.23 -0.73
N TYR A 45 -13.30 -9.86 -0.71
CA TYR A 45 -14.55 -9.14 -0.40
C TYR A 45 -14.87 -9.13 1.10
N ASN A 46 -14.43 -10.12 1.86
CA ASN A 46 -14.64 -10.14 3.31
C ASN A 46 -13.57 -9.34 4.09
N CYS A 47 -12.58 -8.78 3.39
CA CYS A 47 -11.56 -7.97 4.02
C CYS A 47 -12.18 -6.66 4.57
N LYS A 48 -11.94 -6.39 5.87
CA LYS A 48 -12.39 -5.18 6.57
C LYS A 48 -11.35 -4.07 6.52
N LYS A 49 -10.06 -4.45 6.57
CA LYS A 49 -8.95 -3.50 6.71
C LYS A 49 -7.71 -4.03 6.00
N LYS A 50 -6.99 -3.15 5.33
CA LYS A 50 -5.69 -3.42 4.70
C LYS A 50 -4.69 -2.36 5.12
N THR A 51 -3.47 -2.81 5.37
CA THR A 51 -2.33 -1.92 5.61
C THR A 51 -1.32 -2.10 4.49
N TYR A 52 -1.00 -1.00 3.82
CA TYR A 52 0.08 -0.92 2.85
C TYR A 52 1.21 -0.06 3.38
N ARG A 53 2.42 -0.43 3.01
CA ARG A 53 3.64 0.33 3.28
C ARG A 53 4.35 0.64 1.98
N TYR A 54 4.83 1.88 1.86
CA TYR A 54 5.75 2.26 0.79
C TYR A 54 7.07 2.72 1.40
N ILE A 55 8.19 2.17 0.91
CA ILE A 55 9.53 2.44 1.42
C ILE A 55 10.31 3.27 0.39
N ILE A 56 10.77 4.43 0.83
CA ILE A 56 11.67 5.31 0.09
C ILE A 56 13.04 5.28 0.78
N ASN A 57 14.08 4.97 0.03
CA ASN A 57 15.45 5.22 0.47
C ASN A 57 15.81 6.67 0.10
N ASN A 58 15.98 7.50 1.11
CA ASN A 58 16.32 8.92 0.91
C ASN A 58 17.81 9.15 1.19
N SER A 59 18.65 8.58 0.35
CA SER A 59 20.11 8.71 0.39
C SER A 59 20.68 8.95 -1.01
N ASP A 60 21.90 9.49 -1.07
CA ASP A 60 22.57 9.83 -2.33
C ASP A 60 22.91 8.60 -3.18
N MET A 61 23.26 7.49 -2.55
CA MET A 61 23.79 6.31 -3.23
C MET A 61 22.76 5.20 -3.48
N GLY A 62 21.66 5.17 -2.70
CA GLY A 62 20.74 4.04 -2.73
C GLY A 62 21.36 2.75 -2.19
N SER A 63 20.72 1.60 -2.45
CA SER A 63 21.21 0.29 -2.00
C SER A 63 21.18 -0.73 -3.13
N ALA A 64 22.31 -1.37 -3.38
CA ALA A 64 22.40 -2.47 -4.33
C ALA A 64 21.59 -3.70 -3.89
N ILE A 65 21.55 -3.97 -2.57
CA ILE A 65 20.82 -5.11 -1.99
C ILE A 65 19.30 -4.86 -2.05
N TYR A 66 18.86 -3.65 -1.71
CA TYR A 66 17.43 -3.31 -1.60
C TYR A 66 16.86 -2.64 -2.86
N ARG A 67 17.59 -2.58 -3.99
CA ARG A 67 17.18 -1.89 -5.23
C ARG A 67 15.80 -2.26 -5.78
N ASN A 68 15.32 -3.48 -5.48
CA ASN A 68 14.01 -3.98 -5.88
C ASN A 68 12.98 -3.99 -4.72
N LEU A 69 13.34 -3.44 -3.56
CA LEU A 69 12.55 -3.49 -2.34
C LEU A 69 12.27 -2.09 -1.77
N GLU A 70 12.94 -1.06 -2.28
CA GLU A 70 12.75 0.34 -1.90
C GLU A 70 12.96 1.25 -3.11
N TYR A 71 12.36 2.43 -3.10
CA TYR A 71 12.54 3.43 -4.14
C TYR A 71 13.54 4.49 -3.69
N ASN A 72 14.65 4.65 -4.41
CA ASN A 72 15.66 5.64 -4.06
C ASN A 72 15.29 7.04 -4.59
N ILE A 73 15.35 8.03 -3.71
CA ILE A 73 15.21 9.45 -4.00
C ILE A 73 16.41 10.18 -3.37
N LYS A 74 17.28 10.74 -4.21
CA LYS A 74 18.50 11.41 -3.76
C LYS A 74 18.24 12.79 -3.14
N MET A 75 17.25 13.51 -3.67
CA MET A 75 16.91 14.84 -3.20
C MET A 75 16.40 14.79 -1.75
N PRO A 76 16.83 15.72 -0.89
CA PRO A 76 16.36 15.77 0.48
C PRO A 76 14.85 16.01 0.52
N LEU A 77 14.15 15.26 1.37
CA LEU A 77 12.71 15.37 1.55
C LEU A 77 12.39 15.97 2.93
N ASN A 78 11.53 16.97 2.95
CA ASN A 78 11.03 17.56 4.20
C ASN A 78 10.02 16.61 4.86
N LEU A 79 10.50 15.85 5.85
CA LEU A 79 9.72 14.85 6.57
C LEU A 79 8.52 15.45 7.30
N GLU A 80 8.67 16.61 7.91
CA GLU A 80 7.60 17.25 8.71
C GLU A 80 6.44 17.69 7.80
N ASN A 81 6.74 18.24 6.63
CA ASN A 81 5.71 18.56 5.64
C ASN A 81 5.00 17.30 5.15
N MET A 82 5.74 16.20 4.91
CA MET A 82 5.15 14.92 4.50
C MET A 82 4.23 14.35 5.59
N LYS A 83 4.63 14.42 6.88
CA LYS A 83 3.79 14.00 8.02
C LYS A 83 2.52 14.84 8.11
N LYS A 84 2.65 16.17 7.99
CA LYS A 84 1.49 17.08 8.01
C LYS A 84 0.54 16.77 6.87
N ALA A 85 1.06 16.63 5.66
CA ALA A 85 0.28 16.30 4.47
C ALA A 85 -0.42 14.94 4.56
N SER A 86 0.21 13.93 5.19
CA SER A 86 -0.38 12.60 5.29
C SER A 86 -1.70 12.61 6.05
N LYS A 87 -1.89 13.50 7.03
CA LYS A 87 -3.10 13.57 7.85
C LYS A 87 -4.34 14.00 7.08
N TYR A 88 -4.20 14.76 6.01
CA TYR A 88 -5.33 15.13 5.14
C TYR A 88 -5.93 13.94 4.36
N PHE A 89 -5.23 12.81 4.28
CA PHE A 89 -5.78 11.60 3.66
C PHE A 89 -6.65 10.78 4.62
N GLU A 90 -6.59 11.03 5.93
CA GLU A 90 -7.39 10.31 6.93
C GLU A 90 -8.87 10.71 6.82
N GLY A 91 -9.77 9.73 7.01
CA GLY A 91 -11.20 9.92 6.86
C GLY A 91 -11.76 9.28 5.59
N GLU A 92 -13.05 9.55 5.34
CA GLU A 92 -13.76 9.09 4.15
C GLU A 92 -13.73 10.17 3.06
N HIS A 93 -13.13 9.85 1.91
CA HIS A 93 -13.01 10.77 0.78
C HIS A 93 -13.27 10.07 -0.55
N ASP A 94 -13.59 10.85 -1.58
CA ASP A 94 -13.57 10.41 -2.97
C ASP A 94 -12.13 10.51 -3.51
N PHE A 95 -11.44 9.38 -3.57
CA PHE A 95 -10.05 9.29 -4.03
C PHE A 95 -9.90 9.19 -5.56
N SER A 96 -10.81 9.80 -6.33
CA SER A 96 -10.72 9.80 -7.81
C SER A 96 -9.40 10.40 -8.31
N ALA A 97 -8.87 11.45 -7.66
CA ALA A 97 -7.57 12.03 -7.98
C ALA A 97 -6.39 11.06 -7.76
N PHE A 98 -6.57 10.06 -6.92
CA PHE A 98 -5.55 9.07 -6.55
C PHE A 98 -5.79 7.68 -7.17
N LYS A 99 -6.52 7.62 -8.27
CA LYS A 99 -6.86 6.40 -8.99
C LYS A 99 -6.23 6.40 -10.38
N ALA A 100 -5.55 5.31 -10.74
CA ALA A 100 -5.12 5.07 -12.12
C ALA A 100 -6.27 4.49 -12.96
N SER A 101 -6.21 4.69 -14.27
CA SER A 101 -7.13 4.08 -15.24
C SER A 101 -7.04 2.55 -15.21
N GLY A 102 -8.09 1.86 -15.68
CA GLY A 102 -8.14 0.39 -15.73
C GLY A 102 -8.64 -0.27 -14.45
N THR A 103 -9.29 0.46 -13.55
CA THR A 103 -9.93 -0.10 -12.35
C THR A 103 -11.35 -0.60 -12.65
N SER A 104 -11.71 -1.75 -12.06
CA SER A 104 -13.08 -2.29 -12.06
C SER A 104 -13.93 -1.81 -10.87
N SER A 105 -13.40 -0.90 -10.04
CA SER A 105 -14.12 -0.42 -8.85
C SER A 105 -15.29 0.46 -9.23
N LYS A 106 -16.48 0.14 -8.71
CA LYS A 106 -17.73 0.90 -8.94
C LYS A 106 -17.76 2.26 -8.21
N SER A 107 -17.02 2.39 -7.11
CA SER A 107 -16.93 3.63 -6.33
C SER A 107 -15.48 4.00 -6.10
N SER A 108 -15.18 5.31 -6.08
CA SER A 108 -13.87 5.85 -5.70
C SER A 108 -13.80 6.28 -4.24
N VAL A 109 -14.90 6.21 -3.51
CA VAL A 109 -14.94 6.54 -2.07
C VAL A 109 -14.25 5.45 -1.26
N ARG A 110 -13.31 5.86 -0.41
CA ARG A 110 -12.59 4.99 0.54
C ARG A 110 -12.42 5.70 1.87
N THR A 111 -12.26 4.89 2.93
CA THR A 111 -11.92 5.40 4.24
C THR A 111 -10.48 5.01 4.57
N ILE A 112 -9.61 5.98 4.78
CA ILE A 112 -8.27 5.79 5.33
C ILE A 112 -8.36 6.00 6.85
N TYR A 113 -8.03 4.96 7.62
CA TYR A 113 -8.07 4.98 9.08
C TYR A 113 -6.82 5.59 9.70
N SER A 114 -5.66 5.41 9.04
CA SER A 114 -4.40 6.08 9.40
C SER A 114 -3.51 6.26 8.19
N ALA A 115 -2.77 7.38 8.18
CA ALA A 115 -1.78 7.72 7.18
C ALA A 115 -0.54 8.27 7.89
N ASP A 116 0.47 7.43 8.04
CA ASP A 116 1.65 7.72 8.82
C ASP A 116 2.90 7.80 7.95
N VAL A 117 3.78 8.77 8.29
CA VAL A 117 5.09 8.94 7.66
C VAL A 117 6.15 8.97 8.76
N LYS A 118 7.11 8.07 8.68
CA LYS A 118 8.22 8.00 9.65
C LYS A 118 9.55 7.85 8.93
N LYS A 119 10.62 8.25 9.61
CA LYS A 119 11.99 8.04 9.14
C LYS A 119 12.71 7.04 10.03
N GLU A 120 13.30 6.04 9.42
CA GLU A 120 14.16 5.04 10.05
C GLU A 120 15.50 5.02 9.31
N ASN A 121 16.53 5.59 9.91
CA ASN A 121 17.83 5.84 9.26
C ASN A 121 17.64 6.65 7.95
N GLU A 122 18.05 6.10 6.82
CA GLU A 122 17.89 6.70 5.49
C GLU A 122 16.55 6.40 4.83
N ARG A 123 15.68 5.61 5.48
CA ARG A 123 14.38 5.21 4.93
C ARG A 123 13.27 6.12 5.42
N ILE A 124 12.46 6.59 4.50
CA ILE A 124 11.16 7.19 4.78
C ILE A 124 10.11 6.11 4.49
N ILE A 125 9.32 5.82 5.50
CA ILE A 125 8.28 4.79 5.47
C ILE A 125 6.94 5.50 5.50
N ILE A 126 6.14 5.29 4.47
CA ILE A 126 4.75 5.75 4.36
C ILE A 126 3.87 4.54 4.61
N GLU A 127 2.99 4.60 5.60
CA GLU A 127 2.08 3.51 5.94
C GLU A 127 0.65 4.00 5.91
N LEU A 128 -0.19 3.31 5.15
CA LEU A 128 -1.60 3.65 4.96
C LEU A 128 -2.46 2.46 5.35
N THR A 129 -3.43 2.69 6.21
CA THR A 129 -4.42 1.72 6.63
C THR A 129 -5.81 2.19 6.26
N GLY A 130 -6.61 1.35 5.59
CA GLY A 130 -7.96 1.73 5.16
C GLY A 130 -8.86 0.54 4.89
N ASN A 131 -10.14 0.82 4.60
CA ASN A 131 -11.16 -0.20 4.25
C ASN A 131 -10.89 -0.84 2.87
N GLY A 132 -10.10 -0.18 2.03
CA GLY A 132 -9.72 -0.64 0.70
C GLY A 132 -8.95 0.43 -0.05
N PHE A 133 -8.30 0.04 -1.15
CA PHE A 133 -7.51 0.95 -1.96
C PHE A 133 -7.87 0.77 -3.44
N LEU A 134 -7.88 1.88 -4.17
CA LEU A 134 -8.06 1.91 -5.61
C LEU A 134 -6.79 1.47 -6.32
N TYR A 135 -6.88 1.21 -7.62
CA TYR A 135 -5.72 0.80 -8.41
C TYR A 135 -4.63 1.87 -8.37
N ASN A 136 -3.43 1.49 -7.97
CA ASN A 136 -2.26 2.32 -7.73
C ASN A 136 -2.41 3.42 -6.66
N MET A 137 -3.50 3.48 -5.91
CA MET A 137 -3.80 4.56 -4.96
C MET A 137 -2.66 4.83 -3.98
N VAL A 138 -2.14 3.81 -3.30
CA VAL A 138 -1.02 3.96 -2.35
C VAL A 138 0.22 4.54 -3.02
N ARG A 139 0.55 4.11 -4.23
CA ARG A 139 1.70 4.60 -4.99
C ARG A 139 1.54 6.05 -5.44
N ILE A 140 0.31 6.47 -5.75
CA ILE A 140 -0.01 7.86 -6.11
C ILE A 140 0.04 8.76 -4.88
N ILE A 141 -0.56 8.34 -3.76
CA ILE A 141 -0.46 9.06 -2.48
C ILE A 141 1.02 9.22 -2.08
N SER A 142 1.80 8.13 -2.14
CA SER A 142 3.23 8.19 -1.83
C SER A 142 3.98 9.17 -2.75
N GLY A 143 3.64 9.20 -4.04
CA GLY A 143 4.22 10.16 -4.98
C GLY A 143 3.83 11.60 -4.69
N THR A 144 2.59 11.84 -4.28
CA THR A 144 2.12 13.18 -3.88
C THR A 144 2.84 13.64 -2.60
N LEU A 145 2.99 12.76 -1.62
CA LEU A 145 3.76 13.06 -0.41
C LEU A 145 5.25 13.35 -0.72
N VAL A 146 5.82 12.69 -1.73
CA VAL A 146 7.19 13.03 -2.22
C VAL A 146 7.23 14.45 -2.82
N GLU A 147 6.25 14.85 -3.63
CA GLU A 147 6.19 16.22 -4.16
C GLU A 147 6.02 17.26 -3.04
N VAL A 148 5.29 16.90 -1.96
CA VAL A 148 5.23 17.74 -0.74
C VAL A 148 6.60 17.81 -0.06
N GLY A 149 7.28 16.67 0.10
CA GLY A 149 8.63 16.62 0.69
C GLY A 149 9.66 17.42 -0.09
N LEU A 150 9.50 17.54 -1.42
CA LEU A 150 10.31 18.36 -2.31
C LEU A 150 9.91 19.84 -2.31
N GLY A 151 8.86 20.24 -1.58
CA GLY A 151 8.36 21.61 -1.52
C GLY A 151 7.60 22.07 -2.77
N LYS A 152 7.19 21.15 -3.67
CA LYS A 152 6.44 21.48 -4.89
C LYS A 152 4.92 21.59 -4.64
N ILE A 153 4.43 20.93 -3.60
CA ILE A 153 3.06 20.97 -3.12
C ILE A 153 3.11 21.33 -1.64
N ARG A 154 2.31 22.27 -1.19
CA ARG A 154 2.17 22.58 0.23
C ARG A 154 1.30 21.52 0.91
N PRO A 155 1.53 21.19 2.19
CA PRO A 155 0.73 20.19 2.90
C PRO A 155 -0.79 20.43 2.83
N GLU A 156 -1.20 21.69 2.91
CA GLU A 156 -2.61 22.11 2.91
C GLU A 156 -3.30 21.89 1.54
N GLU A 157 -2.56 21.90 0.45
CA GLU A 157 -3.09 21.67 -0.91
C GLU A 157 -3.56 20.23 -1.14
N ILE A 158 -3.26 19.29 -0.22
CA ILE A 158 -3.75 17.92 -0.32
C ILE A 158 -5.28 17.85 -0.32
N GLU A 159 -5.93 18.68 0.51
CA GLU A 159 -7.39 18.77 0.57
C GLU A 159 -7.97 19.21 -0.78
N ASP A 160 -7.39 20.28 -1.38
CA ASP A 160 -7.79 20.76 -2.70
C ASP A 160 -7.60 19.69 -3.79
N ILE A 161 -6.50 18.91 -3.71
CA ILE A 161 -6.24 17.81 -4.65
C ILE A 161 -7.31 16.70 -4.52
N ILE A 162 -7.70 16.33 -3.29
CA ILE A 162 -8.76 15.35 -3.04
C ILE A 162 -10.07 15.87 -3.65
N ASP A 163 -10.45 17.10 -3.34
CA ASP A 163 -11.71 17.72 -3.76
C ASP A 163 -11.79 17.94 -5.27
N SER A 164 -10.65 18.18 -5.91
CA SER A 164 -10.58 18.34 -7.37
C SER A 164 -11.00 17.09 -8.15
N LYS A 165 -10.89 15.90 -7.55
CA LYS A 165 -11.10 14.59 -8.19
C LYS A 165 -10.28 14.40 -9.49
N ASN A 166 -9.32 15.27 -9.73
CA ASN A 166 -8.51 15.32 -10.94
C ASN A 166 -7.16 14.62 -10.73
N ARG A 167 -6.91 13.51 -11.44
CA ARG A 167 -5.65 12.75 -11.38
C ARG A 167 -4.41 13.58 -11.71
N GLN A 168 -4.54 14.62 -12.54
CA GLN A 168 -3.41 15.47 -12.95
C GLN A 168 -2.91 16.38 -11.83
N MET A 169 -3.75 16.68 -10.84
CA MET A 169 -3.38 17.46 -9.65
C MET A 169 -2.52 16.66 -8.66
N ALA A 170 -2.69 15.33 -8.62
CA ALA A 170 -1.93 14.46 -7.74
C ALA A 170 -0.53 14.16 -8.31
N GLY A 171 0.40 13.83 -7.42
CA GLY A 171 1.76 13.48 -7.78
C GLY A 171 1.87 12.24 -8.68
N LYS A 172 3.07 11.99 -9.20
CA LYS A 172 3.34 10.83 -10.05
C LYS A 172 3.10 9.50 -9.33
N THR A 173 2.73 8.46 -10.09
CA THR A 173 2.70 7.10 -9.57
C THR A 173 4.12 6.59 -9.34
N LEU A 174 4.50 6.33 -8.10
CA LEU A 174 5.83 5.78 -7.80
C LEU A 174 5.98 4.34 -8.32
N PRO A 175 7.22 3.85 -8.53
CA PRO A 175 7.49 2.47 -8.95
C PRO A 175 6.94 1.42 -7.97
N PRO A 176 6.65 0.18 -8.41
CA PRO A 176 6.03 -0.83 -7.57
C PRO A 176 6.95 -1.43 -6.50
N TYR A 177 8.24 -1.41 -6.69
CA TYR A 177 9.19 -2.12 -5.84
C TYR A 177 9.37 -1.53 -4.43
N GLY A 178 8.85 -0.35 -4.15
CA GLY A 178 8.77 0.17 -2.76
C GLY A 178 7.48 -0.23 -2.03
N LEU A 179 6.52 -0.89 -2.70
CA LEU A 179 5.18 -1.16 -2.16
C LEU A 179 5.08 -2.55 -1.52
N TYR A 180 4.51 -2.57 -0.31
CA TYR A 180 4.22 -3.80 0.43
C TYR A 180 2.77 -3.81 0.91
N LEU A 181 2.10 -4.96 0.75
CA LEU A 181 0.89 -5.27 1.50
C LEU A 181 1.34 -5.90 2.83
N VAL A 182 1.21 -5.14 3.92
CA VAL A 182 1.72 -5.53 5.25
C VAL A 182 0.73 -6.44 5.95
N GLU A 183 -0.56 -6.05 5.93
CA GLU A 183 -1.60 -6.75 6.66
C GLU A 183 -2.93 -6.72 5.91
N VAL A 184 -3.70 -7.79 6.06
CA VAL A 184 -5.10 -7.89 5.66
C VAL A 184 -5.89 -8.44 6.84
N ASN A 185 -6.88 -7.68 7.31
CA ASN A 185 -7.68 -8.04 8.47
C ASN A 185 -9.13 -8.34 8.05
N TYR A 186 -9.71 -9.41 8.60
CA TYR A 186 -11.05 -9.90 8.30
C TYR A 186 -12.04 -9.77 9.47
N ASN A 187 -11.53 -9.34 10.65
CA ASN A 187 -12.30 -9.16 11.89
C ASN A 187 -12.65 -7.70 12.11
#